data_f7f80abc47e0c4cf2b34b2cf3b6b94e3
#
_entry.id   f7f80abc47e0c4cf2b34b2cf3b6b94e3
#
_cell.length_a   1.000
_cell.length_b   1.000
_cell.length_c   1.000
_cell.angle_alpha   90.00
_cell.angle_beta   90.00
_cell.angle_gamma   90.00
#
_symmetry.space_group_name_H-M   'P 1'
#
loop_
_entity.id
_entity.type
_entity.pdbx_description
1 polymer ?
#
loop_
_entity_poly.entity_id
_entity_poly.type
_entity_poly.pdbx_seq_one_letter_code
_entity_poly.pdbx_strand_id
1 'polypeptide(L)'
;MEVAAGDYLDLDAMRTALQGVRRAYFVYPIRPGTIQATAYFAQAAKEAGVEAIVNMSQISARDDAKSHAARDHWVAERVFDWSGIAVTHLRPTFFAEWLLYYAAMVKAGALAVPFGTGKHAPVAAQDQARVIVGVLENPAPHRGKVYPLFGPKEYTHAEVAQALGRVLGKDIRYKQVTIEELRQISASRPPAPGQFNSRTGYGQLEQAQPGERKESFFLQHIREVAADHQAGVFAGTNDLVEKMGGRAPMSLEAFIEKHRKAFE
;
A
#
# COMPACT_ATOMS: atom_id res chain seq x y z
N MET A 1 -18.88 -16.41 3.39
CA MET A 1 -18.36 -15.09 2.96
C MET A 1 -19.33 -14.56 1.90
N GLU A 2 -19.91 -13.40 2.13
CA GLU A 2 -20.74 -12.71 1.15
C GLU A 2 -19.86 -11.77 0.32
N VAL A 3 -20.19 -11.60 -0.95
CA VAL A 3 -19.48 -10.72 -1.88
C VAL A 3 -20.49 -9.70 -2.42
N ALA A 4 -20.25 -8.41 -2.16
CA ALA A 4 -20.97 -7.32 -2.78
C ALA A 4 -20.12 -6.74 -3.92
N ALA A 5 -20.63 -6.77 -5.14
CA ALA A 5 -19.97 -6.14 -6.29
C ALA A 5 -20.37 -4.66 -6.36
N GLY A 6 -19.40 -3.76 -6.48
CA GLY A 6 -19.65 -2.32 -6.58
C GLY A 6 -18.38 -1.53 -6.85
N ASP A 7 -18.54 -0.24 -7.14
CA ASP A 7 -17.42 0.71 -7.25
C ASP A 7 -17.35 1.56 -5.98
N TYR A 8 -16.15 1.77 -5.44
CA TYR A 8 -15.90 2.69 -4.32
C TYR A 8 -16.31 4.14 -4.64
N LEU A 9 -16.41 4.50 -5.90
CA LEU A 9 -16.83 5.82 -6.38
C LEU A 9 -18.34 5.89 -6.68
N ASP A 10 -19.10 4.89 -6.20
CA ASP A 10 -20.56 4.84 -6.23
C ASP A 10 -21.09 4.78 -4.79
N LEU A 11 -21.72 5.86 -4.35
CA LEU A 11 -22.25 5.97 -2.97
C LEU A 11 -23.34 4.92 -2.68
N ASP A 12 -24.22 4.63 -3.64
CA ASP A 12 -25.31 3.67 -3.43
C ASP A 12 -24.79 2.23 -3.38
N ALA A 13 -23.75 1.92 -4.15
CA ALA A 13 -23.02 0.66 -4.01
C ALA A 13 -22.40 0.53 -2.61
N MET A 14 -21.80 1.58 -2.07
CA MET A 14 -21.25 1.58 -0.70
C MET A 14 -22.33 1.42 0.36
N ARG A 15 -23.47 2.10 0.22
CA ARG A 15 -24.62 1.93 1.11
C ARG A 15 -25.11 0.49 1.15
N THR A 16 -25.23 -0.14 -0.03
CA THR A 16 -25.65 -1.53 -0.14
C THR A 16 -24.63 -2.48 0.51
N ALA A 17 -23.35 -2.29 0.23
CA ALA A 17 -22.27 -3.16 0.74
C ALA A 17 -22.10 -3.09 2.27
N LEU A 18 -22.46 -1.98 2.90
CA LEU A 18 -22.26 -1.77 4.33
C LEU A 18 -23.53 -2.05 5.19
N GLN A 19 -24.63 -2.48 4.60
CA GLN A 19 -25.81 -2.88 5.35
C GLN A 19 -25.49 -4.00 6.34
N GLY A 20 -25.80 -3.80 7.64
CA GLY A 20 -25.54 -4.76 8.70
C GLY A 20 -24.07 -4.93 9.11
N VAL A 21 -23.14 -4.19 8.52
CA VAL A 21 -21.72 -4.23 8.87
C VAL A 21 -21.50 -3.44 10.17
N ARG A 22 -20.92 -4.09 11.18
CA ARG A 22 -20.57 -3.46 12.46
C ARG A 22 -19.16 -2.87 12.48
N ARG A 23 -18.22 -3.52 11.81
CA ARG A 23 -16.80 -3.12 11.78
C ARG A 23 -16.24 -3.35 10.39
N ALA A 24 -15.43 -2.43 9.91
CA ALA A 24 -14.97 -2.45 8.53
C ALA A 24 -13.45 -2.22 8.41
N TYR A 25 -12.86 -2.80 7.38
CA TYR A 25 -11.54 -2.45 6.90
C TYR A 25 -11.68 -1.74 5.57
N PHE A 26 -11.06 -0.56 5.45
CA PHE A 26 -11.03 0.21 4.22
C PHE A 26 -9.63 0.24 3.62
N VAL A 27 -9.54 -0.06 2.34
CA VAL A 27 -8.33 0.10 1.52
C VAL A 27 -8.72 0.59 0.13
N TYR A 28 -8.03 1.59 -0.37
CA TYR A 28 -8.19 2.07 -1.74
C TYR A 28 -6.84 1.99 -2.47
N PRO A 29 -6.81 1.57 -3.74
CA PRO A 29 -5.55 1.47 -4.49
C PRO A 29 -4.94 2.85 -4.73
N ILE A 30 -3.62 2.88 -4.99
CA ILE A 30 -2.88 4.12 -5.32
C ILE A 30 -3.27 4.58 -6.73
N ARG A 31 -4.35 5.35 -6.79
CA ARG A 31 -4.89 5.96 -8.01
C ARG A 31 -5.75 7.17 -7.63
N PRO A 32 -6.10 8.05 -8.60
CA PRO A 32 -7.05 9.14 -8.36
C PRO A 32 -8.38 8.64 -7.77
N GLY A 33 -9.01 9.47 -6.93
CA GLY A 33 -10.31 9.17 -6.33
C GLY A 33 -10.28 8.71 -4.87
N THR A 34 -9.10 8.59 -4.25
CA THR A 34 -8.97 8.17 -2.84
C THR A 34 -9.83 8.99 -1.88
N ILE A 35 -9.81 10.31 -2.00
CA ILE A 35 -10.59 11.21 -1.11
C ILE A 35 -12.08 10.99 -1.30
N GLN A 36 -12.55 10.90 -2.55
CA GLN A 36 -13.97 10.67 -2.84
C GLN A 36 -14.43 9.29 -2.35
N ALA A 37 -13.66 8.23 -2.64
CA ALA A 37 -13.94 6.88 -2.15
C ALA A 37 -14.04 6.85 -0.62
N THR A 38 -13.11 7.55 0.06
CA THR A 38 -13.12 7.67 1.52
C THR A 38 -14.36 8.39 2.02
N ALA A 39 -14.74 9.51 1.39
CA ALA A 39 -15.93 10.27 1.78
C ALA A 39 -17.22 9.45 1.60
N TYR A 40 -17.36 8.74 0.49
CA TYR A 40 -18.50 7.87 0.22
C TYR A 40 -18.58 6.70 1.20
N PHE A 41 -17.44 6.05 1.44
CA PHE A 41 -17.37 4.97 2.42
C PHE A 41 -17.68 5.44 3.83
N ALA A 42 -17.12 6.57 4.26
CA ALA A 42 -17.38 7.14 5.59
C ALA A 42 -18.85 7.53 5.76
N GLN A 43 -19.48 8.14 4.74
CA GLN A 43 -20.90 8.48 4.76
C GLN A 43 -21.79 7.24 4.86
N ALA A 44 -21.57 6.25 3.99
CA ALA A 44 -22.32 5.00 3.99
C ALA A 44 -22.12 4.21 5.30
N ALA A 45 -20.90 4.18 5.83
CA ALA A 45 -20.59 3.55 7.12
C ALA A 45 -21.32 4.22 8.28
N LYS A 46 -21.41 5.55 8.27
CA LYS A 46 -22.16 6.30 9.28
C LYS A 46 -23.67 6.02 9.22
N GLU A 47 -24.25 6.00 8.01
CA GLU A 47 -25.66 5.65 7.78
C GLU A 47 -25.99 4.22 8.21
N ALA A 48 -25.05 3.27 7.99
CA ALA A 48 -25.20 1.88 8.38
C ALA A 48 -24.95 1.61 9.88
N GLY A 49 -24.47 2.61 10.65
CA GLY A 49 -24.15 2.43 12.06
C GLY A 49 -22.87 1.64 12.32
N VAL A 50 -21.88 1.69 11.40
CA VAL A 50 -20.57 1.04 11.58
C VAL A 50 -19.88 1.61 12.82
N GLU A 51 -19.49 0.74 13.74
CA GLU A 51 -18.92 1.10 15.03
C GLU A 51 -17.44 1.47 14.95
N ALA A 52 -16.68 0.79 14.08
CA ALA A 52 -15.24 1.00 13.93
C ALA A 52 -14.75 0.73 12.51
N ILE A 53 -13.75 1.50 12.10
CA ILE A 53 -13.06 1.35 10.82
C ILE A 53 -11.55 1.26 11.05
N VAL A 54 -10.90 0.30 10.40
CA VAL A 54 -9.46 0.31 10.18
C VAL A 54 -9.21 0.82 8.76
N ASN A 55 -8.51 1.94 8.65
CA ASN A 55 -8.13 2.54 7.37
C ASN A 55 -6.69 2.19 7.02
N MET A 56 -6.47 1.62 5.84
CA MET A 56 -5.13 1.45 5.27
C MET A 56 -4.68 2.77 4.64
N SER A 57 -3.76 3.43 5.32
CA SER A 57 -3.04 4.60 4.84
C SER A 57 -1.64 4.20 4.33
N GLN A 58 -0.66 5.07 4.40
CA GLN A 58 0.73 4.77 4.04
C GLN A 58 1.70 5.57 4.90
N ILE A 59 2.94 5.07 5.05
CA ILE A 59 3.96 5.71 5.92
C ILE A 59 4.30 7.15 5.49
N SER A 60 4.23 7.45 4.20
CA SER A 60 4.52 8.77 3.64
C SER A 60 3.34 9.75 3.71
N ALA A 61 2.19 9.36 4.29
CA ALA A 61 1.02 10.24 4.41
C ALA A 61 1.30 11.41 5.37
N ARG A 62 1.39 12.63 4.83
CA ARG A 62 1.61 13.89 5.55
C ARG A 62 1.12 15.08 4.73
N ASP A 63 0.90 16.21 5.38
CA ASP A 63 0.34 17.43 4.77
C ASP A 63 1.28 18.08 3.75
N ASP A 64 2.58 17.99 3.97
CA ASP A 64 3.63 18.53 3.10
C ASP A 64 4.15 17.53 2.04
N ALA A 65 3.54 16.34 1.94
CA ALA A 65 3.95 15.33 0.98
C ALA A 65 3.93 15.86 -0.46
N LYS A 66 5.00 15.60 -1.20
CA LYS A 66 5.09 15.94 -2.62
C LYS A 66 4.32 14.95 -3.51
N SER A 67 4.24 13.69 -3.08
CA SER A 67 3.38 12.70 -3.72
C SER A 67 1.91 13.06 -3.57
N HIS A 68 1.18 13.12 -4.69
CA HIS A 68 -0.26 13.33 -4.68
C HIS A 68 -0.96 12.22 -3.90
N ALA A 69 -0.60 10.95 -4.14
CA ALA A 69 -1.18 9.82 -3.41
C ALA A 69 -0.93 9.89 -1.89
N ALA A 70 0.27 10.30 -1.45
CA ALA A 70 0.58 10.43 -0.04
C ALA A 70 -0.23 11.55 0.62
N ARG A 71 -0.40 12.67 -0.09
CA ARG A 71 -1.24 13.78 0.36
C ARG A 71 -2.71 13.40 0.40
N ASP A 72 -3.20 12.68 -0.62
CA ASP A 72 -4.58 12.17 -0.65
C ASP A 72 -4.85 11.21 0.51
N HIS A 73 -3.93 10.34 0.86
CA HIS A 73 -4.05 9.48 2.05
C HIS A 73 -4.10 10.29 3.34
N TRP A 74 -3.29 11.34 3.47
CA TRP A 74 -3.34 12.21 4.64
C TRP A 74 -4.70 12.93 4.74
N VAL A 75 -5.25 13.45 3.64
CA VAL A 75 -6.60 14.05 3.61
C VAL A 75 -7.67 13.00 3.91
N ALA A 76 -7.55 11.78 3.35
CA ALA A 76 -8.47 10.67 3.61
C ALA A 76 -8.53 10.30 5.11
N GLU A 77 -7.39 10.31 5.81
CA GLU A 77 -7.38 10.16 7.27
C GLU A 77 -8.22 11.25 7.95
N ARG A 78 -8.09 12.51 7.55
CA ARG A 78 -8.89 13.62 8.10
C ARG A 78 -10.38 13.46 7.81
N VAL A 79 -10.75 13.00 6.60
CA VAL A 79 -12.14 12.72 6.24
C VAL A 79 -12.74 11.65 7.17
N PHE A 80 -12.00 10.59 7.45
CA PHE A 80 -12.41 9.58 8.41
C PHE A 80 -12.53 10.13 9.84
N ASP A 81 -11.56 10.93 10.29
CA ASP A 81 -11.61 11.56 11.62
C ASP A 81 -12.86 12.44 11.78
N TRP A 82 -13.24 13.22 10.76
CA TRP A 82 -14.43 14.06 10.75
C TRP A 82 -15.74 13.27 10.72
N SER A 83 -15.73 12.00 10.31
CA SER A 83 -16.93 11.16 10.29
C SER A 83 -17.54 10.93 11.69
N GLY A 84 -16.69 11.02 12.73
CA GLY A 84 -17.05 10.72 14.12
C GLY A 84 -17.09 9.23 14.46
N ILE A 85 -16.86 8.33 13.49
CA ILE A 85 -16.73 6.89 13.70
C ILE A 85 -15.39 6.62 14.42
N ALA A 86 -15.29 5.51 15.15
CA ALA A 86 -14.02 5.10 15.74
C ALA A 86 -13.08 4.57 14.64
N VAL A 87 -12.16 5.42 14.16
CA VAL A 87 -11.21 5.04 13.08
C VAL A 87 -9.81 4.84 13.65
N THR A 88 -9.11 3.85 13.10
CA THR A 88 -7.68 3.60 13.32
C THR A 88 -6.97 3.63 11.98
N HIS A 89 -5.90 4.41 11.86
CA HIS A 89 -5.11 4.52 10.62
C HIS A 89 -3.85 3.67 10.71
N LEU A 90 -3.68 2.74 9.78
CA LEU A 90 -2.47 1.97 9.63
C LEU A 90 -1.59 2.60 8.55
N ARG A 91 -0.34 2.91 8.87
CA ARG A 91 0.65 3.48 7.96
C ARG A 91 1.80 2.50 7.73
N PRO A 92 1.60 1.47 6.89
CA PRO A 92 2.67 0.52 6.60
C PRO A 92 3.80 1.18 5.79
N THR A 93 5.01 0.66 5.99
CA THR A 93 6.14 0.84 5.10
C THR A 93 5.95 0.00 3.81
N PHE A 94 7.01 -0.30 3.06
CA PHE A 94 6.90 -1.17 1.89
C PHE A 94 6.33 -2.55 2.26
N PHE A 95 5.39 -3.03 1.47
CA PHE A 95 4.89 -4.40 1.58
C PHE A 95 5.94 -5.37 1.02
N ALA A 96 6.15 -6.50 1.69
CA ALA A 96 7.01 -7.56 1.17
C ALA A 96 6.50 -8.09 -0.18
N GLU A 97 5.19 -8.04 -0.41
CA GLU A 97 4.51 -8.42 -1.65
C GLU A 97 4.95 -7.61 -2.88
N TRP A 98 5.55 -6.42 -2.69
CA TRP A 98 6.14 -5.67 -3.80
C TRP A 98 7.22 -6.47 -4.54
N LEU A 99 7.92 -7.39 -3.85
CA LEU A 99 8.88 -8.27 -4.49
C LEU A 99 8.25 -9.18 -5.54
N LEU A 100 6.98 -9.56 -5.37
CA LEU A 100 6.27 -10.39 -6.34
C LEU A 100 6.04 -9.64 -7.66
N TYR A 101 5.85 -8.32 -7.62
CA TYR A 101 5.80 -7.50 -8.84
C TYR A 101 7.14 -7.44 -9.57
N TYR A 102 8.24 -7.65 -8.85
CA TYR A 102 9.59 -7.68 -9.42
C TYR A 102 10.08 -9.09 -9.75
N ALA A 103 9.25 -10.12 -9.60
CA ALA A 103 9.63 -11.51 -9.79
C ALA A 103 10.31 -11.79 -11.14
N ALA A 104 9.81 -11.19 -12.23
CA ALA A 104 10.43 -11.35 -13.55
C ALA A 104 11.86 -10.75 -13.62
N MET A 105 12.12 -9.64 -12.94
CA MET A 105 13.47 -9.08 -12.84
C MET A 105 14.38 -9.98 -12.00
N VAL A 106 13.87 -10.49 -10.88
CA VAL A 106 14.60 -11.39 -9.99
C VAL A 106 14.97 -12.68 -10.73
N LYS A 107 14.06 -13.25 -11.53
CA LYS A 107 14.36 -14.38 -12.43
C LYS A 107 15.50 -14.07 -13.40
N ALA A 108 15.59 -12.85 -13.88
CA ALA A 108 16.64 -12.36 -14.76
C ALA A 108 17.95 -11.96 -14.02
N GLY A 109 18.06 -12.21 -12.71
CA GLY A 109 19.25 -11.94 -11.91
C GLY A 109 19.41 -10.50 -11.44
N ALA A 110 18.34 -9.69 -11.45
CA ALA A 110 18.43 -8.29 -11.05
C ALA A 110 17.20 -7.81 -10.23
N LEU A 111 17.44 -6.82 -9.36
CA LEU A 111 16.40 -6.00 -8.74
C LEU A 111 16.65 -4.55 -9.19
N ALA A 112 15.91 -4.11 -10.23
CA ALA A 112 16.09 -2.80 -10.86
C ALA A 112 14.98 -1.85 -10.42
N VAL A 113 15.28 -0.99 -9.42
CA VAL A 113 14.30 -0.06 -8.80
C VAL A 113 14.95 1.29 -8.46
N PRO A 114 14.18 2.41 -8.37
CA PRO A 114 14.73 3.76 -8.28
C PRO A 114 15.00 4.25 -6.85
N PHE A 115 15.10 3.39 -5.85
CA PHE A 115 15.03 3.78 -4.44
C PHE A 115 16.37 4.13 -3.76
N GLY A 116 17.49 4.08 -4.48
CA GLY A 116 18.80 4.49 -3.94
C GLY A 116 19.25 3.67 -2.73
N THR A 117 19.82 4.37 -1.73
CA THR A 117 20.41 3.77 -0.53
C THR A 117 19.57 3.92 0.73
N GLY A 118 18.37 4.46 0.65
CA GLY A 118 17.44 4.54 1.77
C GLY A 118 17.12 3.15 2.34
N LYS A 119 16.58 3.14 3.55
CA LYS A 119 16.20 1.90 4.25
C LYS A 119 14.71 1.81 4.45
N HIS A 120 14.21 0.59 4.53
CA HIS A 120 12.85 0.25 4.91
C HIS A 120 12.81 -1.13 5.57
N ALA A 121 11.82 -1.38 6.39
CA ALA A 121 11.58 -2.69 7.00
C ALA A 121 10.34 -3.34 6.36
N PRO A 122 10.48 -4.20 5.32
CA PRO A 122 9.33 -4.75 4.59
C PRO A 122 8.37 -5.50 5.52
N VAL A 123 7.08 -5.21 5.42
CA VAL A 123 6.02 -5.83 6.22
C VAL A 123 5.11 -6.67 5.33
N ALA A 124 4.87 -7.94 5.68
CA ALA A 124 4.02 -8.81 4.89
C ALA A 124 2.54 -8.47 5.05
N ALA A 125 1.73 -8.61 3.99
CA ALA A 125 0.29 -8.37 4.03
C ALA A 125 -0.42 -9.25 5.05
N GLN A 126 0.02 -10.50 5.26
CA GLN A 126 -0.54 -11.37 6.30
C GLN A 126 -0.31 -10.82 7.71
N ASP A 127 0.79 -10.11 7.96
CA ASP A 127 1.09 -9.49 9.24
C ASP A 127 0.18 -8.28 9.47
N GLN A 128 -0.02 -7.49 8.43
CA GLN A 128 -0.98 -6.39 8.45
C GLN A 128 -2.41 -6.89 8.67
N ALA A 129 -2.80 -8.00 8.04
CA ALA A 129 -4.11 -8.61 8.24
C ALA A 129 -4.35 -9.00 9.70
N ARG A 130 -3.32 -9.54 10.40
CA ARG A 130 -3.43 -9.83 11.82
C ARG A 130 -3.62 -8.57 12.68
N VAL A 131 -2.89 -7.49 12.35
CA VAL A 131 -3.06 -6.19 13.01
C VAL A 131 -4.47 -5.66 12.80
N ILE A 132 -4.99 -5.71 11.56
CA ILE A 132 -6.35 -5.29 11.23
C ILE A 132 -7.37 -6.05 12.08
N VAL A 133 -7.24 -7.39 12.14
CA VAL A 133 -8.12 -8.25 12.96
C VAL A 133 -8.03 -7.88 14.44
N GLY A 134 -6.82 -7.78 15.00
CA GLY A 134 -6.62 -7.45 16.41
C GLY A 134 -7.24 -6.10 16.80
N VAL A 135 -7.10 -5.08 15.92
CA VAL A 135 -7.72 -3.77 16.12
C VAL A 135 -9.25 -3.86 16.01
N LEU A 136 -9.78 -4.59 15.02
CA LEU A 136 -11.22 -4.75 14.85
C LEU A 136 -11.89 -5.60 15.95
N GLU A 137 -11.17 -6.54 16.56
CA GLU A 137 -11.68 -7.34 17.70
C GLU A 137 -11.87 -6.49 18.95
N ASN A 138 -10.99 -5.51 19.20
CA ASN A 138 -11.07 -4.58 20.32
C ASN A 138 -10.77 -3.14 19.90
N PRO A 139 -11.69 -2.42 19.20
CA PRO A 139 -11.37 -1.14 18.59
C PRO A 139 -11.24 0.02 19.57
N ALA A 140 -11.79 -0.07 20.79
CA ALA A 140 -11.86 1.06 21.72
C ALA A 140 -10.49 1.67 22.09
N PRO A 141 -9.43 0.89 22.40
CA PRO A 141 -8.11 1.44 22.70
C PRO A 141 -7.41 2.08 21.49
N HIS A 142 -7.88 1.79 20.27
CA HIS A 142 -7.24 2.18 19.02
C HIS A 142 -7.92 3.37 18.33
N ARG A 143 -9.05 3.84 18.87
CA ARG A 143 -9.78 4.97 18.30
C ARG A 143 -8.89 6.21 18.15
N GLY A 144 -8.87 6.79 16.94
CA GLY A 144 -8.09 7.98 16.60
C GLY A 144 -6.57 7.77 16.60
N LYS A 145 -6.11 6.52 16.65
CA LYS A 145 -4.67 6.21 16.60
C LYS A 145 -4.18 6.06 15.18
N VAL A 146 -2.91 6.45 15.00
CA VAL A 146 -2.14 6.26 13.77
C VAL A 146 -0.97 5.34 14.11
N TYR A 147 -0.88 4.21 13.42
CA TYR A 147 0.14 3.20 13.68
C TYR A 147 1.05 2.99 12.46
N PRO A 148 2.32 3.40 12.52
CA PRO A 148 3.30 2.98 11.53
C PRO A 148 3.57 1.48 11.69
N LEU A 149 3.49 0.72 10.59
CA LEU A 149 3.73 -0.72 10.61
C LEU A 149 5.02 -1.04 9.86
N PHE A 150 5.91 -1.74 10.54
CA PHE A 150 7.21 -2.16 10.02
C PHE A 150 7.38 -3.67 10.13
N GLY A 151 8.20 -4.22 9.22
CA GLY A 151 8.76 -5.56 9.39
C GLY A 151 9.82 -5.60 10.50
N PRO A 152 10.41 -6.78 10.74
CA PRO A 152 11.28 -6.99 11.90
C PRO A 152 12.69 -6.39 11.75
N LYS A 153 13.08 -6.04 10.53
CA LYS A 153 14.44 -5.55 10.22
C LYS A 153 14.44 -4.63 9.01
N GLU A 154 15.28 -3.61 9.08
CA GLU A 154 15.54 -2.68 7.96
C GLU A 154 16.51 -3.27 6.94
N TYR A 155 16.27 -2.91 5.68
CA TYR A 155 17.11 -3.24 4.53
C TYR A 155 17.20 -2.05 3.57
N THR A 156 18.35 -1.87 2.97
CA THR A 156 18.47 -1.17 1.68
C THR A 156 17.99 -2.12 0.56
N HIS A 157 17.67 -1.60 -0.62
CA HIS A 157 17.32 -2.46 -1.76
C HIS A 157 18.49 -3.34 -2.22
N ALA A 158 19.73 -2.92 -2.00
CA ALA A 158 20.91 -3.77 -2.23
C ALA A 158 20.94 -4.97 -1.26
N GLU A 159 20.62 -4.75 0.02
CA GLU A 159 20.51 -5.83 1.00
C GLU A 159 19.31 -6.75 0.72
N VAL A 160 18.19 -6.21 0.20
CA VAL A 160 17.06 -7.01 -0.29
C VAL A 160 17.49 -7.92 -1.45
N ALA A 161 18.24 -7.41 -2.42
CA ALA A 161 18.79 -8.21 -3.52
C ALA A 161 19.73 -9.32 -3.01
N GLN A 162 20.58 -9.02 -2.03
CA GLN A 162 21.42 -10.02 -1.37
C GLN A 162 20.60 -11.08 -0.64
N ALA A 163 19.52 -10.70 0.07
CA ALA A 163 18.64 -11.65 0.74
C ALA A 163 17.95 -12.58 -0.28
N LEU A 164 17.45 -12.04 -1.39
CA LEU A 164 16.94 -12.82 -2.53
C LEU A 164 18.00 -13.80 -3.03
N GLY A 165 19.22 -13.33 -3.26
CA GLY A 165 20.33 -14.16 -3.75
C GLY A 165 20.64 -15.31 -2.80
N ARG A 166 20.76 -15.04 -1.50
CA ARG A 166 21.02 -16.08 -0.47
C ARG A 166 19.93 -17.15 -0.42
N VAL A 167 18.66 -16.72 -0.38
CA VAL A 167 17.53 -17.65 -0.25
C VAL A 167 17.35 -18.47 -1.54
N LEU A 168 17.48 -17.84 -2.71
CA LEU A 168 17.24 -18.51 -4.00
C LEU A 168 18.45 -19.28 -4.53
N GLY A 169 19.66 -19.09 -3.95
CA GLY A 169 20.90 -19.68 -4.45
C GLY A 169 21.35 -19.11 -5.81
N LYS A 170 21.06 -17.83 -6.08
CA LYS A 170 21.32 -17.15 -7.36
C LYS A 170 22.08 -15.83 -7.13
N ASP A 171 22.84 -15.37 -8.13
CA ASP A 171 23.39 -14.00 -8.11
C ASP A 171 22.27 -13.02 -8.51
N ILE A 172 21.77 -12.23 -7.54
CA ILE A 172 20.76 -11.19 -7.77
C ILE A 172 21.40 -9.83 -7.47
N ARG A 173 21.54 -9.00 -8.50
CA ARG A 173 22.20 -7.70 -8.40
C ARG A 173 21.17 -6.58 -8.23
N TYR A 174 21.41 -5.70 -7.28
CA TYR A 174 20.69 -4.44 -7.21
C TYR A 174 21.18 -3.52 -8.33
N LYS A 175 20.25 -2.94 -9.09
CA LYS A 175 20.51 -1.91 -10.08
C LYS A 175 19.63 -0.70 -9.78
N GLN A 176 20.22 0.39 -9.37
CA GLN A 176 19.50 1.65 -9.28
C GLN A 176 19.17 2.13 -10.71
N VAL A 177 17.91 2.42 -10.95
CA VAL A 177 17.40 2.92 -12.23
C VAL A 177 16.71 4.28 -12.03
N THR A 178 16.61 5.04 -13.12
CA THR A 178 15.79 6.25 -13.15
C THR A 178 14.31 5.91 -13.26
N ILE A 179 13.44 6.88 -13.00
CA ILE A 179 11.99 6.72 -13.19
C ILE A 179 11.66 6.42 -14.66
N GLU A 180 12.37 7.03 -15.60
CA GLU A 180 12.16 6.79 -17.03
C GLU A 180 12.57 5.37 -17.44
N GLU A 181 13.70 4.85 -16.93
CA GLU A 181 14.08 3.45 -17.14
C GLU A 181 13.06 2.49 -16.52
N LEU A 182 12.54 2.80 -15.31
CA LEU A 182 11.48 2.00 -14.68
C LEU A 182 10.21 1.98 -15.54
N ARG A 183 9.83 3.13 -16.11
CA ARG A 183 8.69 3.26 -17.02
C ARG A 183 8.87 2.37 -18.25
N GLN A 184 10.05 2.36 -18.86
CA GLN A 184 10.37 1.53 -20.02
C GLN A 184 10.33 0.04 -19.68
N ILE A 185 10.91 -0.37 -18.54
CA ILE A 185 10.86 -1.74 -18.03
C ILE A 185 9.40 -2.16 -17.80
N SER A 186 8.57 -1.28 -17.24
CA SER A 186 7.16 -1.57 -16.97
C SER A 186 6.31 -1.66 -18.23
N ALA A 187 6.59 -0.80 -19.22
CA ALA A 187 5.87 -0.78 -20.50
C ALA A 187 6.12 -2.03 -21.36
N SER A 188 7.25 -2.70 -21.19
CA SER A 188 7.60 -3.94 -21.89
C SER A 188 6.94 -5.19 -21.29
N ARG A 189 6.18 -5.06 -20.18
CA ARG A 189 5.52 -6.18 -19.50
C ARG A 189 4.06 -6.29 -19.90
N PRO A 190 3.51 -7.52 -20.02
CA PRO A 190 2.06 -7.67 -20.11
C PRO A 190 1.42 -7.11 -18.83
N PRO A 191 0.22 -6.50 -18.93
CA PRO A 191 -0.52 -6.03 -17.76
C PRO A 191 -0.75 -7.21 -16.80
N ALA A 192 -0.57 -6.95 -15.49
CA ALA A 192 -0.80 -7.97 -14.48
C ALA A 192 -2.27 -8.43 -14.54
N PRO A 193 -2.55 -9.74 -14.37
CA PRO A 193 -3.92 -10.22 -14.25
C PRO A 193 -4.64 -9.48 -13.13
N GLY A 194 -5.78 -8.86 -13.41
CA GLY A 194 -6.56 -8.10 -12.42
C GLY A 194 -6.30 -6.59 -12.40
N GLN A 195 -5.60 -6.01 -13.37
CA GLN A 195 -5.63 -4.57 -13.56
C GLN A 195 -7.07 -4.15 -13.90
N PHE A 196 -7.72 -3.51 -12.93
CA PHE A 196 -9.04 -2.94 -13.12
C PHE A 196 -8.95 -1.80 -14.13
N ASN A 197 -9.51 -2.00 -15.32
CA ASN A 197 -9.86 -0.89 -16.21
C ASN A 197 -11.00 -0.13 -15.51
N SER A 198 -10.65 0.93 -14.78
CA SER A 198 -11.66 1.81 -14.19
C SER A 198 -12.46 2.44 -15.33
N ARG A 199 -13.73 2.07 -15.44
CA ARG A 199 -14.71 2.72 -16.33
C ARG A 199 -15.27 4.01 -15.72
N THR A 200 -14.81 4.40 -14.53
CA THR A 200 -15.28 5.60 -13.86
C THR A 200 -14.61 6.84 -14.42
N GLY A 201 -15.30 8.00 -14.34
CA GLY A 201 -14.88 9.26 -14.93
C GLY A 201 -13.48 9.75 -14.53
N TYR A 202 -12.90 9.26 -13.41
CA TYR A 202 -11.54 9.56 -12.99
C TYR A 202 -10.46 8.89 -13.85
N GLY A 203 -10.70 7.67 -14.35
CA GLY A 203 -9.80 7.03 -15.34
C GLY A 203 -9.83 7.76 -16.69
N GLN A 204 -10.93 8.44 -17.01
CA GLN A 204 -11.06 9.27 -18.19
C GLN A 204 -10.35 10.62 -18.04
N LEU A 205 -10.26 11.17 -16.82
CA LEU A 205 -9.54 12.42 -16.55
C LEU A 205 -8.02 12.27 -16.73
N GLU A 206 -7.45 11.10 -16.44
CA GLU A 206 -6.04 10.80 -16.77
C GLU A 206 -5.78 10.67 -18.28
N GLN A 207 -6.80 10.29 -19.07
CA GLN A 207 -6.70 10.10 -20.52
C GLN A 207 -7.04 11.36 -21.34
N ALA A 208 -7.65 12.39 -20.72
CA ALA A 208 -8.37 13.46 -21.41
C ALA A 208 -7.53 14.67 -21.85
N GLN A 209 -6.19 14.61 -21.88
CA GLN A 209 -5.38 15.72 -22.44
C GLN A 209 -4.38 15.23 -23.48
N PRO A 210 -4.75 15.26 -24.79
CA PRO A 210 -3.77 15.11 -25.86
C PRO A 210 -2.94 16.40 -25.96
N GLY A 211 -1.63 16.31 -25.70
CA GLY A 211 -0.70 17.42 -25.96
C GLY A 211 0.39 17.62 -24.91
N GLU A 212 0.13 17.47 -23.64
CA GLU A 212 1.17 17.45 -22.63
C GLU A 212 1.35 16.01 -22.09
N ARG A 213 2.55 15.46 -22.20
CA ARG A 213 2.95 14.23 -21.53
C ARG A 213 3.03 14.51 -20.02
N LYS A 214 1.90 14.69 -19.36
CA LYS A 214 1.86 14.72 -17.89
C LYS A 214 2.27 13.35 -17.39
N GLU A 215 3.20 13.33 -16.43
CA GLU A 215 3.57 12.14 -15.69
C GLU A 215 2.30 11.49 -15.10
N SER A 216 2.13 10.17 -15.24
CA SER A 216 0.96 9.51 -14.66
C SER A 216 0.97 9.65 -13.15
N PHE A 217 -0.22 9.61 -12.53
CA PHE A 217 -0.39 9.67 -11.06
C PHE A 217 0.49 8.65 -10.35
N PHE A 218 0.57 7.43 -10.89
CA PHE A 218 1.40 6.36 -10.33
C PHE A 218 2.90 6.66 -10.44
N LEU A 219 3.39 7.12 -11.60
CA LEU A 219 4.81 7.46 -11.78
C LEU A 219 5.22 8.66 -10.93
N GLN A 220 4.38 9.68 -10.82
CA GLN A 220 4.58 10.80 -9.90
C GLN A 220 4.70 10.29 -8.46
N HIS A 221 3.81 9.38 -8.05
CA HIS A 221 3.90 8.77 -6.72
C HIS A 221 5.22 8.02 -6.52
N ILE A 222 5.63 7.15 -7.44
CA ILE A 222 6.89 6.39 -7.32
C ILE A 222 8.11 7.31 -7.27
N ARG A 223 8.12 8.40 -8.04
CA ARG A 223 9.22 9.39 -8.01
C ARG A 223 9.35 10.04 -6.63
N GLU A 224 8.24 10.48 -6.05
CA GLU A 224 8.26 11.10 -4.73
C GLU A 224 8.54 10.08 -3.60
N VAL A 225 8.02 8.86 -3.74
CA VAL A 225 8.35 7.75 -2.82
C VAL A 225 9.85 7.44 -2.87
N ALA A 226 10.49 7.49 -4.03
CA ALA A 226 11.93 7.28 -4.14
C ALA A 226 12.72 8.37 -3.40
N ALA A 227 12.27 9.64 -3.49
CA ALA A 227 12.87 10.75 -2.74
C ALA A 227 12.63 10.59 -1.23
N ASP A 228 11.41 10.30 -0.80
CA ASP A 228 11.05 10.05 0.59
C ASP A 228 11.83 8.86 1.18
N HIS A 229 12.04 7.80 0.39
CA HIS A 229 12.82 6.65 0.81
C HIS A 229 14.29 7.02 1.07
N GLN A 230 14.89 7.81 0.18
CA GLN A 230 16.24 8.33 0.38
C GLN A 230 16.34 9.29 1.57
N ALA A 231 15.27 10.05 1.85
CA ALA A 231 15.16 10.93 3.01
C ALA A 231 14.87 10.17 4.34
N GLY A 232 14.72 8.85 4.31
CA GLY A 232 14.51 8.02 5.50
C GLY A 232 13.06 7.95 6.01
N VAL A 233 12.08 8.43 5.26
CA VAL A 233 10.64 8.38 5.66
C VAL A 233 10.15 6.94 5.88
N PHE A 234 10.75 5.98 5.19
CA PHE A 234 10.39 4.56 5.25
C PHE A 234 11.21 3.76 6.28
N ALA A 235 12.21 4.41 6.88
CA ALA A 235 13.10 3.78 7.87
C ALA A 235 12.40 3.61 9.22
N GLY A 236 12.87 2.63 9.99
CA GLY A 236 12.41 2.34 11.34
C GLY A 236 11.98 0.90 11.52
N THR A 237 11.86 0.53 12.78
CA THR A 237 11.27 -0.72 13.26
C THR A 237 10.46 -0.44 14.53
N ASN A 238 9.47 -1.28 14.83
CA ASN A 238 8.74 -1.24 16.08
C ASN A 238 8.14 -2.63 16.39
N ASP A 239 7.47 -2.75 17.52
CA ASP A 239 6.83 -3.98 17.98
C ASP A 239 5.30 -4.00 17.78
N LEU A 240 4.74 -3.03 17.05
CA LEU A 240 3.29 -2.88 16.90
C LEU A 240 2.65 -4.08 16.18
N VAL A 241 3.33 -4.64 15.16
CA VAL A 241 2.84 -5.84 14.46
C VAL A 241 2.71 -7.02 15.41
N GLU A 242 3.70 -7.23 16.30
CA GLU A 242 3.65 -8.29 17.30
C GLU A 242 2.60 -8.01 18.36
N LYS A 243 2.58 -6.81 18.93
CA LYS A 243 1.64 -6.43 20.01
C LYS A 243 0.17 -6.50 19.58
N MET A 244 -0.15 -6.05 18.38
CA MET A 244 -1.54 -6.03 17.89
C MET A 244 -1.90 -7.28 17.08
N GLY A 245 -0.94 -7.89 16.42
CA GLY A 245 -1.15 -9.08 15.58
C GLY A 245 -0.87 -10.40 16.29
N GLY A 246 -0.46 -10.37 17.59
CA GLY A 246 -0.31 -11.53 18.44
C GLY A 246 0.95 -12.38 18.22
N ARG A 247 1.80 -12.05 17.26
CA ARG A 247 3.09 -12.69 17.01
C ARG A 247 4.03 -11.79 16.21
N ALA A 248 5.33 -12.09 16.29
CA ALA A 248 6.37 -11.38 15.55
C ALA A 248 6.07 -11.33 14.03
N PRO A 249 6.45 -10.22 13.35
CA PRO A 249 6.29 -10.10 11.90
C PRO A 249 7.20 -11.09 11.17
N MET A 250 6.77 -11.50 9.96
CA MET A 250 7.54 -12.38 9.08
C MET A 250 8.84 -11.71 8.65
N SER A 251 9.95 -12.43 8.69
CA SER A 251 11.21 -11.94 8.12
C SER A 251 11.17 -11.91 6.59
N LEU A 252 12.02 -11.07 6.00
CA LEU A 252 12.15 -10.99 4.54
C LEU A 252 12.56 -12.34 3.95
N GLU A 253 13.49 -13.04 4.59
CA GLU A 253 13.97 -14.35 4.16
C GLU A 253 12.84 -15.39 4.19
N ALA A 254 12.03 -15.41 5.27
CA ALA A 254 10.86 -16.29 5.36
C ALA A 254 9.80 -15.98 4.29
N PHE A 255 9.61 -14.70 3.97
CA PHE A 255 8.73 -14.28 2.88
C PHE A 255 9.21 -14.78 1.52
N ILE A 256 10.50 -14.60 1.23
CA ILE A 256 11.10 -15.06 -0.04
C ILE A 256 10.99 -16.58 -0.16
N GLU A 257 11.31 -17.32 0.91
CA GLU A 257 11.20 -18.78 0.93
C GLU A 257 9.76 -19.25 0.69
N LYS A 258 8.79 -18.64 1.37
CA LYS A 258 7.36 -18.93 1.18
C LYS A 258 6.90 -18.75 -0.27
N HIS A 259 7.47 -17.77 -0.95
CA HIS A 259 7.10 -17.41 -2.33
C HIS A 259 8.16 -17.81 -3.36
N ARG A 260 9.08 -18.73 -3.01
CA ARG A 260 10.22 -19.18 -3.85
C ARG A 260 9.82 -19.45 -5.31
N LYS A 261 8.72 -20.18 -5.52
CA LYS A 261 8.19 -20.52 -6.87
C LYS A 261 7.91 -19.29 -7.75
N ALA A 262 7.60 -18.15 -7.17
CA ALA A 262 7.38 -16.92 -7.93
C ALA A 262 8.68 -16.36 -8.49
N PHE A 263 9.84 -16.66 -7.88
CA PHE A 263 11.14 -16.13 -8.22
C PHE A 263 12.02 -17.12 -9.01
N GLU A 264 11.65 -18.35 -9.13
CA GLU A 264 12.26 -19.41 -9.96
C GLU A 264 11.63 -19.43 -11.35
#